data_450d23c9f4cf28b5299e233bb5c71c9f
#
_entry.id   450d23c9f4cf28b5299e233bb5c71c9f
#
_cell.length_a   1.000
_cell.length_b   1.000
_cell.length_c   1.000
_cell.angle_alpha   90.00
_cell.angle_beta   90.00
_cell.angle_gamma   90.00
#
_symmetry.space_group_name_H-M   'P 1'
#
loop_
_entity.id
_entity.type
_entity.pdbx_description
1 polymer ?
#
loop_
_entity_poly.entity_id
_entity_poly.type
_entity_poly.pdbx_seq_one_letter_code
_entity_poly.pdbx_strand_id
1 'polypeptide(L)'
;MSEAIGLRLEKYTLKRKQEVLMVHLKIATGESDTVMIYGGFSSSLMKSTSFDPDIPVITADSQITSIDRLASPYDPQNPQYIESGISLAAMEIMLDEMNL
;
A
#
# COMPACT_ATOMS: atom_id res chain seq x y z
N MET A 1 12.62 -2.86 16.85
CA MET A 1 12.11 -1.79 15.98
C MET A 1 11.11 -2.37 15.01
N SER A 2 10.05 -1.64 14.76
CA SER A 2 9.07 -2.06 13.76
C SER A 2 9.62 -1.79 12.36
N GLU A 3 9.24 -2.64 11.42
CA GLU A 3 9.58 -2.43 10.03
C GLU A 3 8.81 -1.23 9.47
N ALA A 4 9.34 -0.62 8.40
CA ALA A 4 8.63 0.45 7.70
C ALA A 4 7.28 -0.07 7.22
N ILE A 5 6.26 0.76 7.31
CA ILE A 5 4.88 0.36 6.97
C ILE A 5 4.77 -0.13 5.52
N GLY A 6 5.48 0.51 4.58
CA GLY A 6 5.46 0.09 3.20
C GLY A 6 5.95 -1.35 3.02
N LEU A 7 7.00 -1.72 3.73
CA LEU A 7 7.54 -3.08 3.68
C LEU A 7 6.55 -4.08 4.28
N ARG A 8 5.90 -3.73 5.38
CA ARG A 8 4.88 -4.60 5.98
C ARG A 8 3.71 -4.83 5.03
N LEU A 9 3.27 -3.79 4.33
CA LEU A 9 2.20 -3.89 3.35
C LEU A 9 2.61 -4.75 2.16
N GLU A 10 3.86 -4.63 1.72
CA GLU A 10 4.39 -5.50 0.66
C GLU A 10 4.36 -6.97 1.09
N LYS A 11 4.75 -7.25 2.32
CA LYS A 11 4.69 -8.62 2.86
C LYS A 11 3.26 -9.15 2.93
N TYR A 12 2.30 -8.28 3.27
CA TYR A 12 0.89 -8.64 3.26
C TYR A 12 0.47 -9.14 1.87
N THR A 13 0.84 -8.43 0.81
CA THR A 13 0.46 -8.82 -0.55
C THR A 13 1.16 -10.09 -1.01
N LEU A 14 2.31 -10.43 -0.44
CA LEU A 14 2.97 -11.72 -0.71
C LEU A 14 2.19 -12.88 -0.11
N LYS A 15 1.57 -12.69 1.06
CA LYS A 15 0.76 -13.71 1.71
C LYS A 15 -0.67 -13.75 1.17
N ARG A 16 -1.17 -12.63 0.65
CA ARG A 16 -2.52 -12.48 0.10
C ARG A 16 -2.43 -12.14 -1.38
N LYS A 17 -2.01 -13.10 -2.18
CA LYS A 17 -1.77 -12.89 -3.62
C LYS A 17 -3.04 -12.58 -4.41
N GLN A 18 -4.19 -12.87 -3.86
CA GLN A 18 -5.47 -12.56 -4.46
C GLN A 18 -5.92 -11.13 -4.18
N GLU A 19 -5.14 -10.35 -3.44
CA GLU A 19 -5.49 -8.98 -3.08
C GLU A 19 -4.48 -7.97 -3.60
N VAL A 20 -5.00 -6.81 -3.98
CA VAL A 20 -4.21 -5.63 -4.33
C VAL A 20 -4.53 -4.56 -3.29
N LEU A 21 -3.51 -3.87 -2.81
CA LEU A 21 -3.70 -2.75 -1.89
C LEU A 21 -3.54 -1.44 -2.63
N MET A 22 -4.47 -0.50 -2.39
CA MET A 22 -4.36 0.87 -2.86
C MET A 22 -4.16 1.76 -1.66
N VAL A 23 -2.96 2.30 -1.52
CA VAL A 23 -2.58 3.11 -0.36
C VAL A 23 -2.65 4.57 -0.75
N HIS A 24 -3.60 5.29 -0.15
CA HIS A 24 -3.77 6.73 -0.36
C HIS A 24 -2.94 7.47 0.68
N LEU A 25 -2.11 8.40 0.22
CA LEU A 25 -1.19 9.09 1.12
C LEU A 25 -0.99 10.55 0.71
N LYS A 26 -0.46 11.32 1.65
CA LYS A 26 0.04 12.67 1.42
C LYS A 26 1.55 12.67 1.60
N ILE A 27 2.25 13.27 0.65
CA ILE A 27 3.70 13.43 0.76
C ILE A 27 4.03 14.74 1.48
N ALA A 28 5.31 14.93 1.81
CA ALA A 28 5.77 16.06 2.64
C ALA A 28 5.37 17.44 2.07
N THR A 29 5.22 17.55 0.76
CA THR A 29 4.80 18.81 0.11
C THR A 29 3.31 19.09 0.25
N GLY A 30 2.53 18.14 0.77
CA GLY A 30 1.06 18.23 0.88
C GLY A 30 0.31 17.69 -0.32
N GLU A 31 1.02 17.25 -1.34
CA GLU A 31 0.39 16.61 -2.49
C GLU A 31 -0.10 15.21 -2.13
N SER A 32 -1.19 14.78 -2.79
CA SER A 32 -1.71 13.43 -2.62
C SER A 32 -1.08 12.48 -3.63
N ASP A 33 -0.88 11.24 -3.21
CA ASP A 33 -0.41 10.18 -4.10
C ASP A 33 -1.18 8.90 -3.75
N THR A 34 -1.21 7.97 -4.71
CA THR A 34 -1.78 6.65 -4.49
C THR A 34 -0.74 5.62 -4.92
N VAL A 35 -0.47 4.67 -4.03
CA VAL A 35 0.49 3.62 -4.28
C VAL A 35 -0.26 2.30 -4.38
N MET A 36 -0.07 1.58 -5.49
CA MET A 36 -0.62 0.24 -5.66
C MET A 36 0.43 -0.77 -5.21
N ILE A 37 0.03 -1.73 -4.37
CA ILE A 37 0.92 -2.79 -3.89
C ILE A 37 0.33 -4.13 -4.27
N TYR A 38 1.10 -4.93 -5.00
CA TYR A 38 0.69 -6.26 -5.44
C TYR A 38 1.91 -7.16 -5.55
N GLY A 39 1.78 -8.39 -5.04
CA GLY A 39 2.83 -9.39 -5.16
C GLY A 39 4.15 -8.96 -4.53
N GLY A 40 4.11 -8.12 -3.52
CA GLY A 40 5.30 -7.61 -2.84
C GLY A 40 5.92 -6.38 -3.48
N PHE A 41 5.30 -5.83 -4.54
CA PHE A 41 5.83 -4.67 -5.26
C PHE A 41 4.91 -3.47 -5.08
N SER A 42 5.52 -2.31 -4.83
CA SER A 42 4.82 -1.04 -4.69
C SER A 42 5.08 -0.17 -5.92
N SER A 43 4.03 0.47 -6.43
CA SER A 43 4.12 1.38 -7.57
C SER A 43 3.28 2.61 -7.32
N SER A 44 3.88 3.80 -7.48
CA SER A 44 3.13 5.04 -7.41
C SER A 44 2.31 5.20 -8.70
N LEU A 45 1.03 5.57 -8.57
CA LEU A 45 0.17 5.82 -9.72
C LEU A 45 0.29 7.25 -10.22
N MET A 46 0.84 8.15 -9.40
CA MET A 46 0.94 9.57 -9.71
C MET A 46 2.34 10.00 -10.16
N LYS A 47 3.36 9.22 -9.83
CA LYS A 47 4.77 9.52 -10.11
C LYS A 47 5.46 8.31 -10.70
N SER A 48 6.56 8.56 -11.43
CA SER A 48 7.40 7.48 -11.91
C SER A 48 8.04 6.76 -10.73
N THR A 49 7.93 5.43 -10.71
CA THR A 49 8.58 4.62 -9.69
C THR A 49 10.08 4.57 -9.94
N SER A 50 10.88 4.77 -8.88
CA SER A 50 12.32 4.67 -8.97
C SER A 50 12.74 3.23 -9.28
N PHE A 51 13.79 3.08 -10.10
CA PHE A 51 14.39 1.77 -10.35
C PHE A 51 15.36 1.35 -9.25
N ASP A 52 15.68 2.23 -8.32
CA ASP A 52 16.58 1.93 -7.21
C ASP A 52 15.79 1.22 -6.10
N PRO A 53 16.08 -0.08 -5.84
CA PRO A 53 15.32 -0.82 -4.82
C PRO A 53 15.56 -0.32 -3.40
N ASP A 54 16.59 0.50 -3.19
CA ASP A 54 16.85 1.07 -1.87
C ASP A 54 16.02 2.31 -1.59
N ILE A 55 15.32 2.85 -2.61
CA ILE A 55 14.44 4.01 -2.43
C ILE A 55 13.01 3.52 -2.27
N PRO A 56 12.41 3.64 -1.07
CA PRO A 56 11.05 3.18 -0.86
C PRO A 56 10.04 4.06 -1.60
N VAL A 57 8.99 3.43 -2.13
CA VAL A 57 7.89 4.15 -2.78
C VAL A 57 7.10 4.92 -1.73
N ILE A 58 6.84 4.31 -0.58
CA ILE A 58 6.22 4.99 0.56
C ILE A 58 7.34 5.45 1.48
N THR A 59 7.56 6.77 1.52
CA THR A 59 8.66 7.35 2.30
C THR A 59 8.23 7.58 3.75
N ALA A 60 9.21 7.72 4.64
CA ALA A 60 8.95 7.89 6.07
C ALA A 60 8.20 9.19 6.39
N ASP A 61 8.33 10.21 5.54
CA ASP A 61 7.65 11.49 5.70
C ASP A 61 6.28 11.54 5.03
N SER A 62 5.86 10.45 4.39
CA SER A 62 4.52 10.33 3.83
C SER A 62 3.51 10.03 4.94
N GLN A 63 2.28 10.52 4.78
CA GLN A 63 1.19 10.24 5.71
C GLN A 63 0.12 9.43 4.99
N ILE A 64 -0.09 8.19 5.44
CA ILE A 64 -1.13 7.34 4.88
C ILE A 64 -2.49 7.82 5.39
N THR A 65 -3.41 8.15 4.48
CA THR A 65 -4.73 8.64 4.82
C THR A 65 -5.78 7.53 4.83
N SER A 66 -5.67 6.57 3.93
CA SER A 66 -6.55 5.39 3.90
C SER A 66 -5.94 4.30 3.03
N ILE A 67 -6.47 3.08 3.17
CA ILE A 67 -6.02 1.92 2.40
C ILE A 67 -7.27 1.20 1.90
N ASP A 68 -7.24 0.77 0.63
CA ASP A 68 -8.30 -0.04 0.06
C ASP A 68 -7.76 -1.42 -0.27
N ARG A 69 -8.58 -2.46 -0.04
CA ARG A 69 -8.27 -3.83 -0.43
C ARG A 69 -9.14 -4.18 -1.64
N LEU A 70 -8.51 -4.63 -2.71
CA LEU A 70 -9.21 -4.97 -3.95
C LEU A 70 -8.85 -6.41 -4.35
N ALA A 71 -9.77 -7.06 -5.06
CA ALA A 71 -9.48 -8.38 -5.62
C ALA A 71 -8.54 -8.25 -6.82
N SER A 72 -7.57 -9.16 -6.93
CA SER A 72 -6.70 -9.21 -8.11
C SER A 72 -7.35 -10.06 -9.20
N PRO A 73 -7.05 -9.80 -10.48
CA PRO A 73 -6.23 -8.68 -10.97
C PRO A 73 -6.97 -7.35 -10.86
N TYR A 74 -6.20 -6.29 -10.65
CA TYR A 74 -6.78 -4.96 -10.56
C TYR A 74 -7.20 -4.47 -11.95
N ASP A 75 -8.47 -4.12 -12.09
CA ASP A 75 -9.02 -3.55 -13.31
C ASP A 75 -9.50 -2.14 -13.01
N PRO A 76 -8.82 -1.09 -13.53
CA PRO A 76 -9.22 0.29 -13.26
C PRO A 76 -10.64 0.62 -13.73
N GLN A 77 -11.16 -0.10 -14.73
CA GLN A 77 -12.50 0.15 -15.27
C GLN A 77 -13.59 -0.57 -14.47
N ASN A 78 -13.21 -1.61 -13.71
CA ASN A 78 -14.16 -2.40 -12.93
C ASN A 78 -13.48 -2.90 -11.65
N PRO A 79 -13.10 -1.99 -10.74
CA PRO A 79 -12.40 -2.39 -9.52
C PRO A 79 -13.33 -3.20 -8.60
N GLN A 80 -12.80 -4.28 -8.05
CA GLN A 80 -13.54 -5.18 -7.16
C GLN A 80 -13.08 -4.93 -5.73
N TYR A 81 -13.72 -4.01 -5.03
CA TYR A 81 -13.35 -3.68 -3.66
C TYR A 81 -13.75 -4.78 -2.69
N ILE A 82 -12.78 -5.26 -1.92
CA ILE A 82 -13.03 -6.15 -0.79
C ILE A 82 -13.37 -5.31 0.42
N GLU A 83 -12.60 -4.25 0.64
CA GLU A 83 -12.82 -3.30 1.73
C GLU A 83 -12.18 -1.97 1.33
N SER A 84 -12.81 -0.85 1.67
CA SER A 84 -12.29 0.47 1.33
C SER A 84 -12.31 1.38 2.55
N GLY A 85 -11.47 2.42 2.51
CA GLY A 85 -11.42 3.41 3.58
C GLY A 85 -10.85 2.85 4.89
N ILE A 86 -9.94 1.87 4.80
CA ILE A 86 -9.32 1.29 5.99
C ILE A 86 -8.33 2.29 6.58
N SER A 87 -8.44 2.57 7.87
CA SER A 87 -7.47 3.43 8.54
C SER A 87 -6.13 2.71 8.69
N LEU A 88 -5.05 3.47 8.82
CA LEU A 88 -3.72 2.89 9.05
C LEU A 88 -3.73 2.03 10.33
N ALA A 89 -4.39 2.52 11.39
CA ALA A 89 -4.47 1.77 12.65
C ALA A 89 -5.16 0.42 12.45
N ALA A 90 -6.28 0.39 11.71
CA ALA A 90 -6.99 -0.85 11.44
C ALA A 90 -6.14 -1.81 10.60
N MET A 91 -5.41 -1.28 9.62
CA MET A 91 -4.53 -2.10 8.79
C MET A 91 -3.37 -2.67 9.61
N GLU A 92 -2.81 -1.88 10.51
CA GLU A 92 -1.73 -2.36 11.40
C GLU A 92 -2.19 -3.51 12.27
N ILE A 93 -3.43 -3.49 12.76
CA ILE A 93 -3.99 -4.60 13.52
C ILE A 93 -4.01 -5.88 12.68
N MET A 94 -4.44 -5.77 11.42
CA MET A 94 -4.43 -6.91 10.51
C MET A 94 -3.02 -7.44 10.27
N LEU A 95 -2.05 -6.54 10.10
CA LEU A 95 -0.66 -6.94 9.91
C LEU A 95 -0.11 -7.64 11.14
N ASP A 96 -0.41 -7.13 12.33
CA ASP A 96 0.02 -7.74 13.59
C ASP A 96 -0.56 -9.14 13.77
N GLU A 97 -1.84 -9.33 13.41
CA GLU A 97 -2.50 -10.63 13.47
C GLU A 97 -1.85 -11.65 12.54
N MET A 98 -1.24 -11.19 11.45
CA MET A 98 -0.53 -12.04 10.49
C MET A 98 0.96 -12.16 10.80
N ASN A 99 1.45 -11.54 11.86
CA ASN A 99 2.87 -11.47 12.23
C ASN A 99 3.72 -10.78 11.14
N LEU A 100 3.20 -9.75 10.56
CA LEU A 100 3.89 -9.00 9.50
C LEU A 100 4.44 -7.66 9.95
#